data_92b33b7ff6401699d910865e27d94374
#
_entry.id   92b33b7ff6401699d910865e27d94374
#
_cell.length_a   1.000
_cell.length_b   1.000
_cell.length_c   1.000
_cell.angle_alpha   90.00
_cell.angle_beta   90.00
_cell.angle_gamma   90.00
#
_symmetry.space_group_name_H-M   'P 1'
#
loop_
_entity.id
_entity.type
_entity.pdbx_description
1 polymer ?
#
loop_
_entity_poly.entity_id
_entity_poly.type
_entity_poly.pdbx_seq_one_letter_code
_entity_poly.pdbx_strand_id
1 'polypeptide(L)'
;MPRPRKRASRCAPEPEMEALSGKCVKATKTETLHKPVVEAKTCDSPEKDRATKNCGKEPSGYWLMKSEPESRLEKGIDLKFGIKDLKAQPKQTACWDGVRNYQARNFLRAMKLGEQAFFYHSNCEEPGIAGLMKIVKEAYPDHTQFEKNSPHYDPSSKKDNPKWSMVDVQFIRMTKRFIPLAELKVHHQAHKANGGPLENMALFTRQRLSVQPLTQEEFDFVLSLEDKKPS
;
A
#
# COMPACT_ATOMS: atom_id res chain seq x y z
N MET A 1 20.68 33.30 1.00
CA MET A 1 20.37 31.89 1.35
C MET A 1 19.25 31.41 0.42
N PRO A 2 19.46 30.40 -0.43
CA PRO A 2 18.41 29.91 -1.34
C PRO A 2 17.39 29.10 -0.53
N ARG A 3 16.10 29.35 -0.80
CA ARG A 3 14.97 28.62 -0.19
C ARG A 3 14.94 27.18 -0.70
N PRO A 4 14.64 26.18 0.17
CA PRO A 4 14.48 24.81 -0.28
C PRO A 4 13.27 24.67 -1.20
N ARG A 5 13.46 24.03 -2.34
CA ARG A 5 12.39 23.72 -3.30
C ARG A 5 11.51 22.61 -2.74
N LYS A 6 10.24 22.93 -2.49
CA LYS A 6 9.21 21.95 -2.12
C LYS A 6 9.03 20.96 -3.27
N ARG A 7 9.06 19.66 -2.95
CA ARG A 7 8.68 18.57 -3.88
C ARG A 7 7.20 18.71 -4.24
N ALA A 8 6.91 19.23 -5.42
CA ALA A 8 5.60 19.06 -6.02
C ALA A 8 5.62 17.70 -6.71
N SER A 9 4.93 16.72 -6.13
CA SER A 9 4.60 15.47 -6.80
C SER A 9 3.66 15.80 -7.96
N ARG A 10 4.23 15.96 -9.16
CA ARG A 10 3.44 16.10 -10.40
C ARG A 10 3.10 14.71 -10.88
N CYS A 11 1.84 14.30 -10.69
CA CYS A 11 1.25 13.26 -11.52
C CYS A 11 1.33 13.77 -12.98
N ALA A 12 2.01 13.03 -13.85
CA ALA A 12 2.04 13.31 -15.27
C ALA A 12 0.63 13.13 -15.86
N PRO A 13 0.18 14.01 -16.80
CA PRO A 13 -1.07 13.81 -17.51
C PRO A 13 -0.95 12.58 -18.43
N GLU A 14 -2.02 11.80 -18.51
CA GLU A 14 -2.18 10.70 -19.47
C GLU A 14 -2.16 11.25 -20.91
N PRO A 15 -1.55 10.54 -21.88
CA PRO A 15 -1.68 10.90 -23.29
C PRO A 15 -3.09 10.59 -23.79
N GLU A 16 -3.75 11.57 -24.38
CA GLU A 16 -5.02 11.41 -25.12
C GLU A 16 -4.83 10.43 -26.28
N MET A 17 -5.70 9.41 -26.34
CA MET A 17 -5.78 8.50 -27.49
C MET A 17 -6.64 9.13 -28.59
N GLU A 18 -6.01 9.53 -29.69
CA GLU A 18 -6.72 9.83 -30.93
C GLU A 18 -7.34 8.59 -31.53
N ALA A 19 -8.63 8.72 -31.85
CA ALA A 19 -9.42 7.70 -32.56
C ALA A 19 -9.08 7.74 -34.05
N LEU A 20 -8.57 6.65 -34.62
CA LEU A 20 -8.55 6.41 -36.06
C LEU A 20 -9.49 5.28 -36.41
N SER A 21 -10.54 5.63 -37.15
CA SER A 21 -11.49 4.75 -37.79
C SER A 21 -10.90 4.10 -39.05
N GLY A 22 -11.17 2.81 -39.29
CA GLY A 22 -10.75 2.19 -40.54
C GLY A 22 -11.19 0.74 -40.74
N LYS A 23 -12.42 0.58 -41.20
CA LYS A 23 -12.93 -0.44 -42.19
C LYS A 23 -12.63 -1.94 -42.03
N CYS A 24 -13.74 -2.60 -41.90
CA CYS A 24 -14.13 -3.99 -42.13
C CYS A 24 -13.75 -4.56 -43.52
N VAL A 25 -13.22 -5.81 -43.57
CA VAL A 25 -13.40 -6.73 -44.71
C VAL A 25 -13.60 -8.15 -44.16
N LYS A 26 -14.66 -8.81 -44.69
CA LYS A 26 -15.11 -10.19 -44.47
C LYS A 26 -14.34 -11.20 -45.34
N ALA A 27 -14.22 -12.43 -44.87
CA ALA A 27 -14.47 -13.74 -45.52
C ALA A 27 -13.49 -14.80 -44.98
N THR A 28 -13.71 -16.08 -44.83
CA THR A 28 -14.79 -17.06 -45.04
C THR A 28 -14.31 -18.39 -44.40
N LYS A 29 -15.25 -19.24 -44.05
CA LYS A 29 -15.17 -20.60 -43.47
C LYS A 29 -14.18 -21.56 -44.14
N THR A 30 -13.60 -22.52 -43.38
CA THR A 30 -13.88 -23.96 -43.62
C THR A 30 -13.50 -24.83 -42.40
N GLU A 31 -14.40 -25.78 -42.10
CA GLU A 31 -14.30 -26.85 -41.10
C GLU A 31 -13.31 -27.94 -41.55
N THR A 32 -12.71 -28.68 -40.62
CA THR A 32 -12.77 -30.15 -40.63
C THR A 32 -12.28 -30.77 -39.29
N LEU A 33 -13.07 -31.73 -38.82
CA LEU A 33 -12.86 -32.64 -37.69
C LEU A 33 -11.61 -33.49 -37.80
N HIS A 34 -11.02 -33.87 -36.68
CA HIS A 34 -10.70 -35.26 -36.27
C HIS A 34 -10.11 -35.33 -34.85
N LYS A 35 -10.78 -36.05 -33.93
CA LYS A 35 -10.18 -36.77 -32.81
C LYS A 35 -9.90 -38.22 -33.28
N PRO A 36 -9.02 -39.04 -32.66
CA PRO A 36 -9.10 -39.49 -31.27
C PRO A 36 -7.74 -39.84 -30.55
N VAL A 37 -7.74 -39.80 -29.22
CA VAL A 37 -7.55 -40.86 -28.20
C VAL A 37 -6.14 -41.44 -27.88
N VAL A 38 -5.81 -41.38 -26.54
CA VAL A 38 -5.02 -42.23 -25.59
C VAL A 38 -3.49 -42.17 -25.69
N GLU A 39 -2.76 -41.80 -24.62
CA GLU A 39 -2.41 -42.68 -23.49
C GLU A 39 -1.60 -41.95 -22.41
N ALA A 40 -1.86 -42.32 -21.14
CA ALA A 40 -1.19 -41.85 -19.94
C ALA A 40 0.21 -42.41 -19.78
N LYS A 41 1.13 -41.59 -19.26
CA LYS A 41 2.25 -42.10 -18.43
C LYS A 41 2.49 -41.17 -17.25
N THR A 42 2.22 -41.67 -16.10
CA THR A 42 2.59 -41.21 -14.76
C THR A 42 4.11 -41.16 -14.61
N CYS A 43 4.63 -40.06 -14.09
CA CYS A 43 5.89 -40.05 -13.36
C CYS A 43 5.72 -39.18 -12.12
N ASP A 44 5.63 -39.89 -11.01
CA ASP A 44 5.59 -39.42 -9.64
C ASP A 44 6.97 -38.88 -9.23
N SER A 45 7.02 -37.69 -8.67
CA SER A 45 8.08 -37.24 -7.78
C SER A 45 7.56 -36.11 -6.91
N PRO A 46 7.60 -36.21 -5.59
CA PRO A 46 7.02 -35.24 -4.70
C PRO A 46 7.99 -34.06 -4.50
N GLU A 47 7.68 -32.95 -5.09
CA GLU A 47 8.30 -31.68 -4.74
C GLU A 47 7.72 -31.22 -3.38
N LYS A 48 8.61 -31.16 -2.41
CA LYS A 48 8.29 -30.74 -1.03
C LYS A 48 7.86 -29.28 -1.05
N ASP A 49 6.58 -29.02 -1.11
CA ASP A 49 5.98 -27.75 -0.75
C ASP A 49 6.28 -27.45 0.72
N ARG A 50 7.31 -26.66 0.92
CA ARG A 50 7.53 -25.96 2.17
C ARG A 50 6.53 -24.81 2.23
N ALA A 51 5.27 -25.13 2.48
CA ALA A 51 4.23 -24.19 2.83
C ALA A 51 4.67 -23.45 4.09
N THR A 52 5.28 -22.27 3.90
CA THR A 52 5.34 -21.27 4.94
C THR A 52 3.91 -20.96 5.32
N LYS A 53 3.53 -21.38 6.53
CA LYS A 53 2.26 -21.00 7.17
C LYS A 53 2.26 -19.47 7.32
N ASN A 54 1.88 -18.80 6.26
CA ASN A 54 1.47 -17.42 6.32
C ASN A 54 0.11 -17.45 7.02
N CYS A 55 0.04 -16.90 8.22
CA CYS A 55 -1.20 -16.68 8.94
C CYS A 55 -2.07 -15.76 8.06
N GLY A 56 -2.90 -16.39 7.24
CA GLY A 56 -3.76 -15.70 6.28
C GLY A 56 -4.93 -15.07 7.01
N LYS A 57 -4.76 -13.83 7.46
CA LYS A 57 -5.90 -12.96 7.63
C LYS A 57 -6.39 -12.61 6.23
N GLU A 58 -7.62 -12.97 5.89
CA GLU A 58 -8.29 -12.48 4.70
C GLU A 58 -8.22 -10.94 4.69
N PRO A 59 -7.94 -10.30 3.54
CA PRO A 59 -7.90 -8.85 3.46
C PRO A 59 -9.28 -8.29 3.80
N SER A 60 -9.37 -7.64 4.95
CA SER A 60 -10.62 -7.07 5.49
C SER A 60 -11.02 -5.76 4.81
N GLY A 61 -10.20 -5.25 3.88
CA GLY A 61 -10.37 -3.93 3.28
C GLY A 61 -9.92 -2.77 4.17
N TYR A 62 -9.20 -3.06 5.27
CA TYR A 62 -8.65 -2.06 6.17
C TYR A 62 -7.13 -2.15 6.26
N TRP A 63 -6.49 -0.99 6.29
CA TRP A 63 -5.04 -0.88 6.22
C TRP A 63 -4.48 0.11 7.22
N LEU A 64 -3.21 -0.05 7.57
CA LEU A 64 -2.40 0.96 8.24
C LEU A 64 -1.18 1.23 7.38
N MET A 65 -0.96 2.50 7.02
CA MET A 65 0.13 2.91 6.14
C MET A 65 0.97 3.98 6.84
N LYS A 66 2.28 3.72 6.92
CA LYS A 66 3.25 4.53 7.66
C LYS A 66 3.93 5.53 6.75
N SER A 67 3.99 6.79 7.19
CA SER A 67 4.73 7.87 6.54
C SER A 67 5.50 8.71 7.55
N GLU A 68 6.49 9.47 7.11
CA GLU A 68 7.35 10.30 7.96
C GLU A 68 6.90 11.76 7.88
N PRO A 69 6.37 12.35 8.96
CA PRO A 69 5.86 13.71 8.97
C PRO A 69 6.97 14.76 9.12
N GLU A 70 8.16 14.36 9.58
CA GLU A 70 9.31 15.23 9.81
C GLU A 70 10.28 15.22 8.63
N SER A 71 11.02 16.31 8.47
CA SER A 71 11.98 16.45 7.38
C SER A 71 13.16 15.50 7.58
N ARG A 72 13.36 14.64 6.59
CA ARG A 72 14.54 13.79 6.47
C ARG A 72 15.08 13.85 5.06
N LEU A 73 16.30 14.34 4.92
CA LEU A 73 16.96 14.41 3.63
C LEU A 73 17.63 13.08 3.29
N GLU A 74 17.29 12.54 2.13
CA GLU A 74 17.96 11.40 1.53
C GLU A 74 18.32 11.69 0.09
N LYS A 75 19.60 11.60 -0.26
CA LYS A 75 20.13 12.02 -1.57
C LYS A 75 19.71 13.45 -1.96
N GLY A 76 19.59 14.36 -1.00
CA GLY A 76 19.18 15.75 -1.23
C GLY A 76 17.69 15.97 -1.45
N ILE A 77 16.87 14.94 -1.34
CA ILE A 77 15.40 15.00 -1.43
C ILE A 77 14.82 14.88 -0.03
N ASP A 78 13.91 15.78 0.31
CA ASP A 78 13.18 15.71 1.58
C ASP A 78 12.04 14.69 1.46
N LEU A 79 12.09 13.66 2.32
CA LEU A 79 11.11 12.58 2.36
C LEU A 79 9.88 12.90 3.22
N LYS A 80 9.82 14.10 3.79
CA LYS A 80 8.70 14.53 4.61
C LYS A 80 7.36 14.38 3.88
N PHE A 81 6.46 13.61 4.48
CA PHE A 81 5.09 13.47 4.02
C PHE A 81 4.17 13.13 5.19
N GLY A 82 3.53 14.14 5.80
CA GLY A 82 2.55 13.98 6.86
C GLY A 82 1.11 14.08 6.35
N ILE A 83 0.14 13.79 7.21
CA ILE A 83 -1.28 13.86 6.83
C ILE A 83 -1.71 15.26 6.39
N LYS A 84 -1.09 16.33 6.94
CA LYS A 84 -1.35 17.72 6.51
C LYS A 84 -0.86 17.96 5.08
N ASP A 85 0.24 17.29 4.69
CA ASP A 85 0.77 17.38 3.33
C ASP A 85 -0.17 16.67 2.35
N LEU A 86 -0.73 15.49 2.71
CA LEU A 86 -1.76 14.81 1.92
C LEU A 86 -3.01 15.69 1.77
N LYS A 87 -3.51 16.29 2.87
CA LYS A 87 -4.66 17.19 2.85
C LYS A 87 -4.46 18.42 1.96
N ALA A 88 -3.21 18.89 1.82
CA ALA A 88 -2.85 20.05 0.99
C ALA A 88 -2.65 19.72 -0.50
N GLN A 89 -2.63 18.44 -0.88
CA GLN A 89 -2.48 18.02 -2.27
C GLN A 89 -3.71 18.38 -3.12
N PRO A 90 -3.56 18.53 -4.44
CA PRO A 90 -4.68 18.69 -5.35
C PRO A 90 -5.69 17.54 -5.17
N LYS A 91 -6.99 17.87 -5.05
CA LYS A 91 -8.06 16.91 -4.75
C LYS A 91 -7.81 16.08 -3.48
N GLN A 92 -6.90 16.54 -2.61
CA GLN A 92 -6.47 15.82 -1.41
C GLN A 92 -5.98 14.39 -1.69
N THR A 93 -5.36 14.19 -2.85
CA THR A 93 -4.93 12.89 -3.37
C THR A 93 -3.44 12.89 -3.64
N ALA A 94 -2.76 11.81 -3.31
CA ALA A 94 -1.34 11.60 -3.59
C ALA A 94 -1.07 10.15 -3.95
N CYS A 95 -0.02 9.91 -4.73
CA CYS A 95 0.52 8.56 -4.91
C CYS A 95 1.29 8.14 -3.64
N TRP A 96 1.12 6.88 -3.25
CA TRP A 96 1.85 6.26 -2.15
C TRP A 96 3.02 5.45 -2.70
N ASP A 97 4.09 6.16 -3.02
CA ASP A 97 5.29 5.63 -3.64
C ASP A 97 6.38 5.24 -2.62
N GLY A 98 7.51 4.76 -3.09
CA GLY A 98 8.70 4.54 -2.27
C GLY A 98 8.70 3.27 -1.42
N VAL A 99 7.71 2.40 -1.55
CA VAL A 99 7.67 1.13 -0.84
C VAL A 99 8.67 0.15 -1.42
N ARG A 100 9.69 -0.26 -0.62
CA ARG A 100 10.80 -1.14 -1.03
C ARG A 100 10.92 -2.40 -0.17
N ASN A 101 9.80 -2.85 0.39
CA ASN A 101 9.64 -4.13 1.07
C ASN A 101 8.67 -5.01 0.28
N TYR A 102 9.07 -6.24 -0.07
CA TYR A 102 8.25 -7.13 -0.90
C TYR A 102 6.90 -7.48 -0.28
N GLN A 103 6.84 -7.64 1.04
CA GLN A 103 5.59 -7.92 1.74
C GLN A 103 4.66 -6.70 1.71
N ALA A 104 5.17 -5.51 2.00
CA ALA A 104 4.41 -4.26 1.93
C ALA A 104 3.91 -4.00 0.50
N ARG A 105 4.74 -4.25 -0.53
CA ARG A 105 4.34 -4.19 -1.94
C ARG A 105 3.19 -5.15 -2.26
N ASN A 106 3.25 -6.39 -1.75
CA ASN A 106 2.18 -7.36 -1.99
C ASN A 106 0.86 -6.91 -1.36
N PHE A 107 0.91 -6.23 -0.22
CA PHE A 107 -0.28 -5.60 0.38
C PHE A 107 -0.80 -4.45 -0.49
N LEU A 108 0.06 -3.56 -1.02
CA LEU A 108 -0.38 -2.54 -1.97
C LEU A 108 -1.10 -3.15 -3.17
N ARG A 109 -0.58 -4.27 -3.70
CA ARG A 109 -1.19 -5.00 -4.84
C ARG A 109 -2.53 -5.65 -4.50
N ALA A 110 -2.78 -5.95 -3.23
CA ALA A 110 -4.04 -6.52 -2.77
C ALA A 110 -5.14 -5.47 -2.50
N MET A 111 -4.76 -4.20 -2.34
CA MET A 111 -5.70 -3.11 -2.07
C MET A 111 -6.70 -2.88 -3.19
N LYS A 112 -7.95 -2.58 -2.81
CA LYS A 112 -9.06 -2.30 -3.73
C LYS A 112 -9.58 -0.87 -3.57
N LEU A 113 -10.21 -0.38 -4.62
CA LEU A 113 -10.86 0.95 -4.61
C LEU A 113 -11.86 1.07 -3.47
N GLY A 114 -11.81 2.21 -2.76
CA GLY A 114 -12.71 2.52 -1.65
C GLY A 114 -12.29 1.96 -0.30
N GLU A 115 -11.33 1.03 -0.23
CA GLU A 115 -10.81 0.53 1.04
C GLU A 115 -10.19 1.64 1.87
N GLN A 116 -10.32 1.52 3.20
CA GLN A 116 -9.89 2.55 4.14
C GLN A 116 -8.53 2.23 4.76
N ALA A 117 -7.77 3.28 5.03
CA ALA A 117 -6.48 3.15 5.68
C ALA A 117 -6.30 4.21 6.77
N PHE A 118 -5.68 3.82 7.88
CA PHE A 118 -5.10 4.78 8.81
C PHE A 118 -3.82 5.38 8.23
N PHE A 119 -3.75 6.71 8.30
CA PHE A 119 -2.51 7.44 8.07
C PHE A 119 -1.72 7.48 9.38
N TYR A 120 -0.61 6.75 9.41
CA TYR A 120 0.22 6.64 10.61
C TYR A 120 1.52 7.44 10.44
N HIS A 121 1.78 8.34 11.36
CA HIS A 121 3.06 9.04 11.49
C HIS A 121 4.10 8.13 12.13
N SER A 122 5.21 7.92 11.46
CA SER A 122 6.32 7.09 11.92
C SER A 122 7.64 7.84 11.85
N ASN A 123 8.65 7.36 12.55
CA ASN A 123 9.99 7.93 12.55
C ASN A 123 10.01 9.44 12.88
N CYS A 124 9.27 9.82 13.91
CA CYS A 124 9.10 11.18 14.40
C CYS A 124 9.07 11.17 15.94
N GLU A 125 9.08 12.35 16.55
CA GLU A 125 9.08 12.52 18.00
C GLU A 125 7.87 11.81 18.64
N GLU A 126 6.67 11.99 18.10
CA GLU A 126 5.45 11.35 18.57
C GLU A 126 4.80 10.51 17.46
N PRO A 127 5.14 9.20 17.36
CA PRO A 127 4.50 8.32 16.39
C PRO A 127 3.05 8.02 16.77
N GLY A 128 2.17 7.87 15.76
CA GLY A 128 0.77 7.57 16.03
C GLY A 128 -0.14 7.74 14.81
N ILE A 129 -1.44 7.53 15.02
CA ILE A 129 -2.45 7.65 13.99
C ILE A 129 -2.97 9.09 13.96
N ALA A 130 -2.87 9.71 12.78
CA ALA A 130 -3.22 11.11 12.57
C ALA A 130 -4.55 11.31 11.83
N GLY A 131 -5.02 10.31 11.10
CA GLY A 131 -6.29 10.40 10.37
C GLY A 131 -6.55 9.21 9.47
N LEU A 132 -7.58 9.37 8.63
CA LEU A 132 -8.08 8.37 7.70
C LEU A 132 -7.91 8.84 6.26
N MET A 133 -7.65 7.87 5.40
CA MET A 133 -7.61 8.00 3.95
C MET A 133 -8.25 6.78 3.30
N LYS A 134 -8.53 6.86 2.01
CA LYS A 134 -9.07 5.75 1.22
C LYS A 134 -8.24 5.54 -0.05
N ILE A 135 -8.30 4.32 -0.57
CA ILE A 135 -7.67 3.97 -1.84
C ILE A 135 -8.55 4.51 -2.97
N VAL A 136 -7.97 5.31 -3.88
CA VAL A 136 -8.68 5.90 -5.03
C VAL A 136 -8.11 5.43 -6.37
N LYS A 137 -6.98 4.74 -6.36
CA LYS A 137 -6.43 4.01 -7.51
C LYS A 137 -5.72 2.77 -7.01
N GLU A 138 -6.06 1.62 -7.59
CA GLU A 138 -5.42 0.34 -7.29
C GLU A 138 -3.95 0.33 -7.75
N ALA A 139 -3.23 -0.72 -7.38
CA ALA A 139 -1.79 -0.80 -7.58
C ALA A 139 -1.35 -0.69 -9.04
N TYR A 140 -0.37 0.17 -9.28
CA TYR A 140 0.31 0.35 -10.55
C TYR A 140 1.83 0.52 -10.34
N PRO A 141 2.65 0.42 -11.41
CA PRO A 141 4.10 0.52 -11.26
C PRO A 141 4.53 1.84 -10.62
N ASP A 142 5.35 1.75 -9.57
CA ASP A 142 5.98 2.90 -8.93
C ASP A 142 7.06 3.47 -9.85
N HIS A 143 6.87 4.69 -10.35
CA HIS A 143 7.79 5.34 -11.29
C HIS A 143 9.15 5.66 -10.66
N THR A 144 9.20 5.91 -9.33
CA THR A 144 10.43 6.30 -8.63
C THR A 144 11.50 5.21 -8.65
N GLN A 145 11.12 3.95 -8.91
CA GLN A 145 12.07 2.85 -9.06
C GLN A 145 13.00 3.00 -10.28
N PHE A 146 12.60 3.80 -11.28
CA PHE A 146 13.38 4.01 -12.50
C PHE A 146 14.16 5.33 -12.51
N GLU A 147 13.93 6.20 -11.54
CA GLU A 147 14.54 7.53 -11.44
C GLU A 147 15.85 7.46 -10.66
N LYS A 148 16.99 7.53 -11.34
CA LYS A 148 18.33 7.42 -10.72
C LYS A 148 18.59 8.39 -9.57
N ASN A 149 17.98 9.57 -9.62
CA ASN A 149 18.11 10.60 -8.59
C ASN A 149 17.14 10.39 -7.41
N SER A 150 16.18 9.47 -7.53
CA SER A 150 15.27 9.14 -6.45
C SER A 150 15.98 8.34 -5.36
N PRO A 151 15.69 8.59 -4.05
CA PRO A 151 16.12 7.72 -2.97
C PRO A 151 15.59 6.29 -3.14
N HIS A 152 14.48 6.15 -3.84
CA HIS A 152 13.78 4.88 -4.07
C HIS A 152 14.17 4.18 -5.37
N TYR A 153 15.25 4.63 -6.04
CA TYR A 153 15.76 3.99 -7.26
C TYR A 153 16.19 2.54 -7.01
N ASP A 154 15.74 1.64 -7.88
CA ASP A 154 16.16 0.24 -7.89
C ASP A 154 16.77 -0.12 -9.25
N PRO A 155 18.11 -0.27 -9.35
CA PRO A 155 18.78 -0.59 -10.60
C PRO A 155 18.42 -1.98 -11.14
N SER A 156 17.86 -2.85 -10.30
CA SER A 156 17.45 -4.21 -10.68
C SER A 156 16.02 -4.28 -11.23
N SER A 157 15.26 -3.16 -11.18
CA SER A 157 13.92 -3.08 -11.75
C SER A 157 13.95 -2.63 -13.19
N LYS A 158 13.13 -3.25 -14.05
CA LYS A 158 13.05 -2.96 -15.49
C LYS A 158 11.65 -2.46 -15.83
N LYS A 159 11.53 -1.61 -16.86
CA LYS A 159 10.22 -1.06 -17.30
C LYS A 159 9.27 -2.12 -17.81
N ASP A 160 9.79 -3.16 -18.44
CA ASP A 160 9.05 -4.33 -18.93
C ASP A 160 8.66 -5.31 -17.81
N ASN A 161 9.37 -5.26 -16.67
CA ASN A 161 9.07 -6.09 -15.49
C ASN A 161 9.29 -5.28 -14.20
N PRO A 162 8.36 -4.38 -13.84
CA PRO A 162 8.48 -3.52 -12.67
C PRO A 162 8.31 -4.32 -11.38
N LYS A 163 9.27 -4.17 -10.47
CA LYS A 163 9.25 -4.86 -9.18
C LYS A 163 8.34 -4.19 -8.17
N TRP A 164 8.26 -2.87 -8.18
CA TRP A 164 7.63 -2.06 -7.15
C TRP A 164 6.33 -1.43 -7.64
N SER A 165 5.38 -1.35 -6.75
CA SER A 165 4.04 -0.82 -7.03
C SER A 165 3.69 0.27 -6.03
N MET A 166 2.82 1.17 -6.43
CA MET A 166 2.22 2.22 -5.62
C MET A 166 0.71 2.23 -5.83
N VAL A 167 -0.02 2.89 -4.96
CA VAL A 167 -1.46 3.15 -5.04
C VAL A 167 -1.69 4.65 -4.90
N ASP A 168 -2.86 5.16 -5.31
CA ASP A 168 -3.24 6.52 -4.95
C ASP A 168 -4.20 6.49 -3.77
N VAL A 169 -3.93 7.39 -2.82
CA VAL A 169 -4.72 7.55 -1.62
C VAL A 169 -5.33 8.95 -1.57
N GLN A 170 -6.54 9.05 -1.03
CA GLN A 170 -7.23 10.31 -0.82
C GLN A 170 -7.50 10.52 0.66
N PHE A 171 -7.23 11.72 1.15
CA PHE A 171 -7.58 12.14 2.50
C PHE A 171 -9.11 12.06 2.72
N ILE A 172 -9.52 11.49 3.84
CA ILE A 172 -10.93 11.50 4.29
C ILE A 172 -11.10 12.54 5.38
N ARG A 173 -10.42 12.35 6.52
CA ARG A 173 -10.48 13.26 7.67
C ARG A 173 -9.31 13.05 8.63
N MET A 174 -9.06 14.02 9.46
CA MET A 174 -8.26 13.81 10.66
C MET A 174 -9.02 12.93 11.64
N THR A 175 -8.32 12.18 12.49
CA THR A 175 -8.92 11.64 13.70
C THR A 175 -9.36 12.78 14.61
N LYS A 176 -10.39 12.57 15.44
CA LYS A 176 -10.90 13.61 16.38
C LYS A 176 -9.82 14.08 17.35
N ARG A 177 -8.92 13.17 17.71
CA ARG A 177 -7.65 13.45 18.40
C ARG A 177 -6.55 12.58 17.80
N PHE A 178 -5.32 12.98 17.97
CA PHE A 178 -4.18 12.13 17.66
C PHE A 178 -4.15 10.90 18.57
N ILE A 179 -3.88 9.71 18.02
CA ILE A 179 -3.80 8.48 18.80
C ILE A 179 -2.33 8.03 18.82
N PRO A 180 -1.58 8.33 19.90
CA PRO A 180 -0.16 8.05 19.96
C PRO A 180 0.13 6.55 20.07
N LEU A 181 1.30 6.15 19.56
CA LEU A 181 1.80 4.77 19.68
C LEU A 181 1.89 4.31 21.14
N ALA A 182 2.19 5.22 22.06
CA ALA A 182 2.27 4.92 23.49
C ALA A 182 0.93 4.37 24.02
N GLU A 183 -0.16 5.03 23.70
CA GLU A 183 -1.53 4.59 24.07
C GLU A 183 -1.87 3.24 23.41
N LEU A 184 -1.58 3.09 22.11
CA LEU A 184 -1.81 1.82 21.41
C LEU A 184 -1.03 0.67 22.04
N LYS A 185 0.20 0.91 22.54
CA LYS A 185 0.98 -0.11 23.26
C LYS A 185 0.35 -0.54 24.57
N VAL A 186 -0.24 0.38 25.34
CA VAL A 186 -0.95 0.07 26.59
C VAL A 186 -2.11 -0.88 26.28
N HIS A 187 -2.94 -0.55 25.29
CA HIS A 187 -4.05 -1.41 24.87
C HIS A 187 -3.56 -2.75 24.31
N HIS A 188 -2.48 -2.77 23.52
CA HIS A 188 -1.91 -4.00 23.02
C HIS A 188 -1.48 -4.94 24.16
N GLN A 189 -0.80 -4.41 25.18
CA GLN A 189 -0.37 -5.22 26.34
C GLN A 189 -1.56 -5.79 27.11
N ALA A 190 -2.60 -5.00 27.32
CA ALA A 190 -3.82 -5.46 27.96
C ALA A 190 -4.52 -6.56 27.15
N HIS A 191 -4.63 -6.38 25.83
CA HIS A 191 -5.24 -7.37 24.92
C HIS A 191 -4.40 -8.64 24.80
N LYS A 192 -3.07 -8.53 24.89
CA LYS A 192 -2.18 -9.70 24.91
C LYS A 192 -2.37 -10.55 26.18
N ALA A 193 -2.67 -9.90 27.32
CA ALA A 193 -2.89 -10.61 28.59
C ALA A 193 -4.29 -11.22 28.70
N ASN A 194 -5.31 -10.51 28.21
CA ASN A 194 -6.72 -10.84 28.45
C ASN A 194 -7.50 -11.23 27.19
N GLY A 195 -6.83 -11.28 26.03
CA GLY A 195 -7.47 -11.34 24.72
C GLY A 195 -8.01 -9.99 24.28
N GLY A 196 -8.15 -9.78 22.98
CA GLY A 196 -8.73 -8.58 22.42
C GLY A 196 -8.19 -8.22 21.02
N PRO A 197 -8.81 -7.23 20.35
CA PRO A 197 -8.53 -6.94 18.95
C PRO A 197 -7.06 -6.69 18.61
N LEU A 198 -6.31 -6.01 19.47
CA LEU A 198 -4.92 -5.62 19.18
C LEU A 198 -3.88 -6.70 19.52
N GLU A 199 -4.27 -7.86 20.05
CA GLU A 199 -3.34 -8.91 20.49
C GLU A 199 -2.29 -9.25 19.43
N ASN A 200 -2.74 -9.44 18.20
CA ASN A 200 -1.90 -9.88 17.08
C ASN A 200 -1.64 -8.80 16.03
N MET A 201 -1.90 -7.53 16.37
CA MET A 201 -1.77 -6.42 15.43
C MET A 201 -0.33 -6.31 14.89
N ALA A 202 -0.21 -6.22 13.56
CA ALA A 202 1.08 -6.17 12.86
C ALA A 202 1.93 -4.94 13.24
N LEU A 203 1.33 -3.87 13.72
CA LEU A 203 2.02 -2.66 14.20
C LEU A 203 3.06 -2.99 15.29
N PHE A 204 2.78 -3.96 16.15
CA PHE A 204 3.63 -4.35 17.27
C PHE A 204 4.55 -5.53 16.95
N THR A 205 4.08 -6.46 16.12
CA THR A 205 4.81 -7.70 15.80
C THR A 205 5.75 -7.55 14.60
N ARG A 206 5.48 -6.56 13.70
CA ARG A 206 6.23 -6.31 12.46
C ARG A 206 6.55 -4.83 12.29
N GLN A 207 7.36 -4.30 13.17
CA GLN A 207 7.65 -2.86 13.28
C GLN A 207 8.19 -2.23 11.98
N ARG A 208 8.99 -2.97 11.19
CA ARG A 208 9.61 -2.49 9.95
C ARG A 208 8.68 -2.56 8.72
N LEU A 209 7.47 -3.08 8.87
CA LEU A 209 6.49 -3.16 7.80
C LEU A 209 5.75 -1.83 7.68
N SER A 210 5.91 -1.15 6.54
CA SER A 210 5.34 0.20 6.33
C SER A 210 3.86 0.18 5.89
N VAL A 211 3.41 -0.92 5.30
CA VAL A 211 2.01 -1.14 4.90
C VAL A 211 1.54 -2.43 5.54
N GLN A 212 0.46 -2.38 6.29
CA GLN A 212 -0.03 -3.47 7.12
C GLN A 212 -1.53 -3.67 6.92
N PRO A 213 -2.02 -4.91 6.77
CA PRO A 213 -3.45 -5.20 6.85
C PRO A 213 -3.93 -5.10 8.28
N LEU A 214 -5.17 -4.67 8.45
CA LEU A 214 -5.89 -4.70 9.72
C LEU A 214 -7.10 -5.61 9.60
N THR A 215 -7.54 -6.24 10.68
CA THR A 215 -8.87 -6.84 10.75
C THR A 215 -9.93 -5.76 10.97
N GLN A 216 -11.19 -6.09 10.73
CA GLN A 216 -12.30 -5.20 11.06
C GLN A 216 -12.26 -4.80 12.54
N GLU A 217 -12.07 -5.77 13.44
CA GLU A 217 -12.03 -5.54 14.88
C GLU A 217 -10.85 -4.66 15.30
N GLU A 218 -9.66 -4.85 14.67
CA GLU A 218 -8.50 -3.99 14.90
C GLU A 218 -8.82 -2.54 14.48
N PHE A 219 -9.42 -2.36 13.30
CA PHE A 219 -9.77 -1.06 12.77
C PHE A 219 -10.82 -0.35 13.64
N ASP A 220 -11.92 -1.02 13.95
CA ASP A 220 -13.02 -0.46 14.74
C ASP A 220 -12.56 -0.11 16.16
N PHE A 221 -11.76 -0.98 16.80
CA PHE A 221 -11.22 -0.70 18.12
C PHE A 221 -10.35 0.56 18.11
N VAL A 222 -9.39 0.63 17.19
CA VAL A 222 -8.50 1.79 17.07
C VAL A 222 -9.30 3.06 16.79
N LEU A 223 -10.29 2.99 15.89
CA LEU A 223 -11.16 4.12 15.59
C LEU A 223 -11.95 4.58 16.83
N SER A 224 -12.42 3.65 17.66
CA SER A 224 -13.14 3.98 18.89
C SER A 224 -12.31 4.77 19.90
N LEU A 225 -10.97 4.70 19.81
CA LEU A 225 -10.10 5.43 20.73
C LEU A 225 -10.16 6.95 20.54
N GLU A 226 -10.51 7.42 19.33
CA GLU A 226 -10.60 8.87 19.08
C GLU A 226 -11.67 9.56 19.92
N ASP A 227 -12.69 8.80 20.40
CA ASP A 227 -13.78 9.29 21.24
C ASP A 227 -13.51 9.16 22.75
N LYS A 228 -12.42 8.47 23.11
CA LYS A 228 -12.04 8.23 24.50
C LYS A 228 -10.97 9.24 24.95
N LYS A 229 -10.96 9.53 26.25
CA LYS A 229 -9.82 10.26 26.84
C LYS A 229 -8.56 9.41 26.70
N PRO A 230 -7.39 10.03 26.46
CA PRO A 230 -6.11 9.33 26.47
C PRO A 230 -5.92 8.56 27.78
N SER A 231 -5.45 7.31 27.70
CA SER A 231 -5.11 6.48 28.87
C SER A 231 -3.70 6.74 29.33
#